data_fdca19adb6ec9b3d696ac7655ec73af3
#
_entry.id   fdca19adb6ec9b3d696ac7655ec73af3
#
_cell.length_a   1.000
_cell.length_b   1.000
_cell.length_c   1.000
_cell.angle_alpha   90.00
_cell.angle_beta   90.00
_cell.angle_gamma   90.00
#
_symmetry.space_group_name_H-M   'P 1'
#
loop_
_entity.id
_entity.type
_entity.pdbx_description
1 polymer ?
#
loop_
_entity_poly.entity_id
_entity_poly.type
_entity_poly.pdbx_seq_one_letter_code
_entity_poly.pdbx_strand_id
1 'polypeptide(L)'
;MEVTVLIPNYNGLKFLYDCIDCLKKQSIKDFRILVVDNASADESVKWLKENNIDTLVLDKNYGFAGGVNAGIKEVDTAYTILLNNDTKADVYYVENLLKAIKTEEKVFSVSPMMIQAQDNNRIDDAGDGLCIIGFAYQIGVGESIKRYEKKMKVFAACAGAAIYDTALLKELGAFDEAHFAYLEDVDLGYRARLYGYKNLYEPSAKVIHIGSATSGSKYNDFKVKLAARNNIYLHYKNQPLLQLIINALPIALGMFIKFLFFAKKGFLKAYIEGIKEGFASYKKCKRVDFKKVKLSTLIIIEFELIINMFKFVLHFIKRRIDRLY
;
A
#
# COMPACT_ATOMS: atom_id res chain seq x y z
N MET A 1 5.03 -21.72 -13.47
CA MET A 1 4.33 -20.73 -12.60
C MET A 1 4.65 -19.33 -13.09
N GLU A 2 3.64 -18.48 -13.21
CA GLU A 2 3.79 -17.12 -13.75
C GLU A 2 3.74 -16.06 -12.62
N VAL A 3 3.17 -16.42 -11.46
CA VAL A 3 2.96 -15.50 -10.33
C VAL A 3 3.34 -16.15 -9.00
N THR A 4 3.94 -15.36 -8.13
CA THR A 4 4.18 -15.69 -6.71
C THR A 4 3.27 -14.82 -5.85
N VAL A 5 2.51 -15.45 -4.95
CA VAL A 5 1.79 -14.76 -3.87
C VAL A 5 2.72 -14.72 -2.65
N LEU A 6 3.18 -13.51 -2.32
CA LEU A 6 4.08 -13.24 -1.21
C LEU A 6 3.28 -12.69 -0.03
N ILE A 7 3.37 -13.37 1.12
CA ILE A 7 2.60 -13.06 2.32
C ILE A 7 3.57 -12.66 3.43
N PRO A 8 3.63 -11.37 3.82
CA PRO A 8 4.36 -10.97 5.03
C PRO A 8 3.62 -11.45 6.29
N ASN A 9 4.35 -12.05 7.22
CA ASN A 9 3.81 -12.51 8.50
C ASN A 9 4.64 -12.01 9.68
N TYR A 10 3.97 -11.55 10.74
CA TYR A 10 4.58 -11.24 12.02
C TYR A 10 3.56 -11.49 13.14
N ASN A 11 3.77 -12.54 13.94
CA ASN A 11 2.86 -12.96 15.02
C ASN A 11 1.41 -13.08 14.55
N GLY A 12 1.21 -13.67 13.37
CA GLY A 12 -0.08 -13.64 12.67
C GLY A 12 -0.71 -15.02 12.45
N LEU A 13 -0.32 -16.06 13.20
CA LEU A 13 -0.77 -17.43 13.00
C LEU A 13 -2.29 -17.55 12.84
N LYS A 14 -3.05 -16.88 13.70
CA LYS A 14 -4.53 -16.94 13.68
C LYS A 14 -5.17 -16.48 12.37
N PHE A 15 -4.45 -15.67 11.58
CA PHE A 15 -4.90 -15.17 10.29
C PHE A 15 -4.38 -16.00 9.12
N LEU A 16 -3.19 -16.59 9.27
CA LEU A 16 -2.57 -17.42 8.24
C LEU A 16 -3.46 -18.60 7.82
N TYR A 17 -4.19 -19.20 8.75
CA TYR A 17 -5.10 -20.32 8.46
C TYR A 17 -6.07 -19.98 7.33
N ASP A 18 -6.84 -18.93 7.50
CA ASP A 18 -7.86 -18.51 6.54
C ASP A 18 -7.25 -17.98 5.23
N CYS A 19 -6.16 -17.23 5.33
CA CYS A 19 -5.45 -16.68 4.18
C CYS A 19 -4.92 -17.79 3.26
N ILE A 20 -4.21 -18.77 3.81
CA ILE A 20 -3.66 -19.90 3.05
C ILE A 20 -4.78 -20.79 2.51
N ASP A 21 -5.83 -21.07 3.29
CA ASP A 21 -6.97 -21.87 2.86
C ASP A 21 -7.67 -21.24 1.64
N CYS A 22 -7.89 -19.92 1.63
CA CYS A 22 -8.45 -19.22 0.47
C CYS A 22 -7.53 -19.32 -0.76
N LEU A 23 -6.21 -19.26 -0.59
CA LEU A 23 -5.28 -19.42 -1.71
C LEU A 23 -5.26 -20.85 -2.25
N LYS A 24 -5.39 -21.88 -1.41
CA LYS A 24 -5.52 -23.28 -1.85
C LYS A 24 -6.81 -23.49 -2.69
N LYS A 25 -7.84 -22.66 -2.50
CA LYS A 25 -9.13 -22.72 -3.19
C LYS A 25 -9.22 -21.89 -4.48
N GLN A 26 -8.15 -21.18 -4.89
CA GLN A 26 -8.16 -20.34 -6.10
C GLN A 26 -8.54 -21.13 -7.37
N SER A 27 -9.17 -20.44 -8.34
CA SER A 27 -9.56 -20.98 -9.66
C SER A 27 -8.39 -21.51 -10.47
N ILE A 28 -7.25 -20.83 -10.41
CA ILE A 28 -5.98 -21.30 -10.98
C ILE A 28 -5.10 -21.91 -9.88
N LYS A 29 -4.29 -22.91 -10.22
CA LYS A 29 -3.42 -23.62 -9.27
C LYS A 29 -1.94 -23.44 -9.53
N ASP A 30 -1.57 -22.96 -10.71
CA ASP A 30 -0.17 -22.80 -11.12
C ASP A 30 0.42 -21.47 -10.64
N PHE A 31 0.53 -21.32 -9.32
CA PHE A 31 1.22 -20.19 -8.68
C PHE A 31 1.95 -20.65 -7.41
N ARG A 32 2.99 -19.90 -7.04
CA ARG A 32 3.75 -20.12 -5.81
C ARG A 32 3.14 -19.35 -4.67
N ILE A 33 3.10 -19.93 -3.47
CA ILE A 33 2.84 -19.23 -2.20
C ILE A 33 4.16 -19.15 -1.45
N LEU A 34 4.61 -17.94 -1.12
CA LEU A 34 5.80 -17.69 -0.33
C LEU A 34 5.42 -16.85 0.89
N VAL A 35 5.57 -17.40 2.08
CA VAL A 35 5.38 -16.64 3.33
C VAL A 35 6.73 -16.12 3.81
N VAL A 36 6.81 -14.81 4.09
CA VAL A 36 7.97 -14.20 4.74
C VAL A 36 7.65 -13.97 6.19
N ASP A 37 8.18 -14.81 7.05
CA ASP A 37 8.05 -14.68 8.48
C ASP A 37 9.08 -13.70 9.04
N ASN A 38 8.61 -12.58 9.55
CA ASN A 38 9.42 -11.45 10.00
C ASN A 38 9.85 -11.59 11.47
N ALA A 39 10.39 -12.76 11.83
CA ALA A 39 10.80 -13.18 13.18
C ALA A 39 9.62 -13.25 14.16
N SER A 40 8.58 -14.03 13.83
CA SER A 40 7.46 -14.27 14.74
C SER A 40 7.89 -15.05 15.99
N ALA A 41 7.30 -14.71 17.13
CA ALA A 41 7.47 -15.41 18.40
C ALA A 41 6.33 -16.41 18.68
N ASP A 42 5.28 -16.41 17.85
CA ASP A 42 4.16 -17.36 17.92
C ASP A 42 4.47 -18.65 17.13
N GLU A 43 3.53 -19.59 17.09
CA GLU A 43 3.68 -20.88 16.42
C GLU A 43 3.61 -20.78 14.87
N SER A 44 3.65 -19.58 14.27
CA SER A 44 3.52 -19.37 12.82
C SER A 44 4.51 -20.20 12.01
N VAL A 45 5.80 -20.14 12.34
CA VAL A 45 6.87 -20.84 11.61
C VAL A 45 6.71 -22.36 11.70
N LYS A 46 6.34 -22.87 12.88
CA LYS A 46 6.11 -24.30 13.08
C LYS A 46 4.93 -24.78 12.22
N TRP A 47 3.81 -24.07 12.27
CA TRP A 47 2.62 -24.41 11.50
C TRP A 47 2.89 -24.38 9.98
N LEU A 48 3.60 -23.35 9.50
CA LEU A 48 3.95 -23.24 8.08
C LEU A 48 4.78 -24.43 7.60
N LYS A 49 5.77 -24.87 8.40
CA LYS A 49 6.59 -26.05 8.10
C LYS A 49 5.75 -27.35 8.10
N GLU A 50 4.90 -27.56 9.09
CA GLU A 50 4.02 -28.73 9.21
C GLU A 50 3.02 -28.82 8.03
N ASN A 51 2.64 -27.68 7.44
CA ASN A 51 1.74 -27.61 6.28
C ASN A 51 2.45 -27.52 4.93
N ASN A 52 3.79 -27.69 4.89
CA ASN A 52 4.62 -27.62 3.67
C ASN A 52 4.43 -26.33 2.88
N ILE A 53 4.30 -25.17 3.57
CA ILE A 53 4.23 -23.86 2.95
C ILE A 53 5.66 -23.32 2.79
N ASP A 54 6.00 -22.88 1.58
CA ASP A 54 7.30 -22.25 1.31
C ASP A 54 7.45 -21.00 2.16
N THR A 55 8.51 -20.96 2.98
CA THR A 55 8.66 -19.96 4.05
C THR A 55 10.09 -19.44 4.15
N LEU A 56 10.25 -18.13 4.03
CA LEU A 56 11.48 -17.42 4.36
C LEU A 56 11.38 -16.90 5.80
N VAL A 57 12.21 -17.40 6.69
CA VAL A 57 12.25 -16.95 8.11
C VAL A 57 13.38 -15.95 8.30
N LEU A 58 13.05 -14.75 8.75
CA LEU A 58 14.01 -13.69 9.02
C LEU A 58 14.49 -13.74 10.48
N ASP A 59 15.67 -13.18 10.74
CA ASP A 59 16.34 -13.17 12.04
C ASP A 59 15.78 -12.13 13.02
N LYS A 60 15.13 -11.07 12.49
CA LYS A 60 14.46 -10.01 13.26
C LYS A 60 13.33 -9.36 12.47
N ASN A 61 12.53 -8.54 13.13
CA ASN A 61 11.49 -7.76 12.48
C ASN A 61 12.07 -6.54 11.75
N TYR A 62 12.09 -6.59 10.42
CA TYR A 62 12.54 -5.52 9.53
C TYR A 62 11.42 -4.55 9.12
N GLY A 63 10.24 -4.63 9.75
CA GLY A 63 9.05 -3.91 9.31
C GLY A 63 8.42 -4.51 8.06
N PHE A 64 7.36 -3.86 7.57
CA PHE A 64 6.69 -4.31 6.36
C PHE A 64 7.61 -4.22 5.14
N ALA A 65 8.21 -3.05 4.91
CA ALA A 65 9.06 -2.81 3.75
C ALA A 65 10.27 -3.77 3.68
N GLY A 66 11.00 -3.96 4.77
CA GLY A 66 12.15 -4.84 4.80
C GLY A 66 11.78 -6.32 4.70
N GLY A 67 10.71 -6.74 5.37
CA GLY A 67 10.20 -8.11 5.28
C GLY A 67 9.76 -8.47 3.85
N VAL A 68 8.96 -7.61 3.23
CA VAL A 68 8.50 -7.80 1.84
C VAL A 68 9.68 -7.80 0.87
N ASN A 69 10.65 -6.91 1.03
CA ASN A 69 11.84 -6.85 0.19
C ASN A 69 12.69 -8.12 0.28
N ALA A 70 12.79 -8.72 1.45
CA ALA A 70 13.48 -10.01 1.59
C ALA A 70 12.80 -11.09 0.73
N GLY A 71 11.46 -11.16 0.76
CA GLY A 71 10.73 -12.09 -0.08
C GLY A 71 10.81 -11.75 -1.58
N ILE A 72 10.77 -10.48 -1.99
CA ILE A 72 10.88 -10.07 -3.41
C ILE A 72 12.21 -10.55 -4.03
N LYS A 73 13.28 -10.66 -3.25
CA LYS A 73 14.56 -11.19 -3.73
C LYS A 73 14.46 -12.67 -4.14
N GLU A 74 13.61 -13.42 -3.45
CA GLU A 74 13.36 -14.86 -3.69
C GLU A 74 12.32 -15.14 -4.78
N VAL A 75 11.69 -14.09 -5.33
CA VAL A 75 10.69 -14.22 -6.41
C VAL A 75 11.40 -14.19 -7.75
N ASP A 76 11.15 -15.22 -8.56
CA ASP A 76 11.65 -15.40 -9.93
C ASP A 76 10.53 -15.39 -10.99
N THR A 77 9.27 -15.33 -10.57
CA THR A 77 8.10 -15.28 -11.46
C THR A 77 7.88 -13.88 -12.05
N ALA A 78 7.20 -13.82 -13.21
CA ALA A 78 6.92 -12.57 -13.92
C ALA A 78 6.14 -11.55 -13.08
N TYR A 79 5.24 -12.04 -12.22
CA TYR A 79 4.40 -11.20 -11.38
C TYR A 79 4.51 -11.57 -9.90
N THR A 80 4.40 -10.56 -9.03
CA THR A 80 4.35 -10.72 -7.58
C THR A 80 3.03 -10.19 -7.07
N ILE A 81 2.23 -11.02 -6.40
CA ILE A 81 1.09 -10.56 -5.60
C ILE A 81 1.57 -10.40 -4.17
N LEU A 82 1.45 -9.19 -3.60
CA LEU A 82 1.55 -9.00 -2.16
C LEU A 82 0.18 -9.21 -1.55
N LEU A 83 0.10 -10.00 -0.51
CA LEU A 83 -1.14 -10.29 0.18
C LEU A 83 -0.92 -10.33 1.69
N ASN A 84 -1.56 -9.44 2.44
CA ASN A 84 -1.50 -9.47 3.89
C ASN A 84 -2.12 -10.76 4.45
N ASN A 85 -1.54 -11.27 5.52
CA ASN A 85 -2.01 -12.50 6.16
C ASN A 85 -3.42 -12.40 6.77
N ASP A 86 -3.92 -11.17 7.05
CA ASP A 86 -5.26 -10.88 7.59
C ASP A 86 -6.31 -10.64 6.49
N THR A 87 -6.16 -11.33 5.36
CA THR A 87 -7.05 -11.24 4.20
C THR A 87 -7.68 -12.59 3.84
N LYS A 88 -8.86 -12.54 3.21
CA LYS A 88 -9.54 -13.69 2.62
C LYS A 88 -9.82 -13.40 1.14
N ALA A 89 -9.05 -14.03 0.27
CA ALA A 89 -9.15 -13.84 -1.17
C ALA A 89 -10.38 -14.58 -1.75
N ASP A 90 -11.11 -13.92 -2.67
CA ASP A 90 -12.13 -14.56 -3.49
C ASP A 90 -11.52 -15.64 -4.38
N VAL A 91 -12.30 -16.64 -4.79
CA VAL A 91 -11.82 -17.77 -5.59
C VAL A 91 -11.18 -17.38 -6.93
N TYR A 92 -11.55 -16.24 -7.51
CA TYR A 92 -11.01 -15.71 -8.77
C TYR A 92 -9.98 -14.60 -8.57
N TYR A 93 -9.56 -14.34 -7.36
CA TYR A 93 -8.68 -13.20 -7.03
C TYR A 93 -7.36 -13.23 -7.80
N VAL A 94 -6.60 -14.32 -7.74
CA VAL A 94 -5.31 -14.44 -8.43
C VAL A 94 -5.48 -14.37 -9.94
N GLU A 95 -6.47 -15.07 -10.49
CA GLU A 95 -6.77 -15.09 -11.92
C GLU A 95 -7.13 -13.69 -12.45
N ASN A 96 -8.00 -12.97 -11.74
CA ASN A 96 -8.46 -11.63 -12.16
C ASN A 96 -7.34 -10.59 -12.07
N LEU A 97 -6.49 -10.63 -11.05
CA LEU A 97 -5.31 -9.77 -10.96
C LEU A 97 -4.33 -10.06 -12.09
N LEU A 98 -4.08 -11.33 -12.38
CA LEU A 98 -3.16 -11.76 -13.43
C LEU A 98 -3.67 -11.36 -14.83
N LYS A 99 -4.98 -11.41 -15.06
CA LYS A 99 -5.60 -10.87 -16.28
C LYS A 99 -5.46 -9.35 -16.33
N ALA A 100 -5.74 -8.67 -15.22
CA ALA A 100 -5.77 -7.22 -15.18
C ALA A 100 -4.40 -6.58 -15.45
N ILE A 101 -3.32 -7.12 -14.90
CA ILE A 101 -1.97 -6.55 -15.10
C ILE A 101 -1.49 -6.66 -16.55
N LYS A 102 -2.06 -7.57 -17.34
CA LYS A 102 -1.76 -7.79 -18.75
C LYS A 102 -2.65 -7.03 -19.72
N THR A 103 -3.66 -6.27 -19.24
CA THR A 103 -4.68 -5.67 -20.12
C THR A 103 -4.16 -4.55 -21.01
N GLU A 104 -3.11 -3.86 -20.58
CA GLU A 104 -2.52 -2.75 -21.34
C GLU A 104 -1.01 -2.64 -21.05
N GLU A 105 -0.30 -1.92 -21.91
CA GLU A 105 1.13 -1.71 -21.74
C GLU A 105 1.44 -0.77 -20.57
N LYS A 106 2.63 -0.98 -19.98
CA LYS A 106 3.19 -0.16 -18.91
C LYS A 106 2.36 -0.18 -17.61
N VAL A 107 1.61 -1.25 -17.35
CA VAL A 107 1.00 -1.47 -16.05
C VAL A 107 2.07 -1.96 -15.08
N PHE A 108 2.28 -1.20 -14.01
CA PHE A 108 3.20 -1.56 -12.93
C PHE A 108 2.50 -2.37 -11.83
N SER A 109 1.31 -1.92 -11.42
CA SER A 109 0.57 -2.56 -10.34
C SER A 109 -0.94 -2.51 -10.55
N VAL A 110 -1.64 -3.46 -9.95
CA VAL A 110 -3.12 -3.49 -9.93
C VAL A 110 -3.60 -3.75 -8.51
N SER A 111 -4.42 -2.83 -8.00
CA SER A 111 -5.13 -2.95 -6.72
C SER A 111 -6.44 -3.70 -6.91
N PRO A 112 -6.80 -4.68 -6.06
CA PRO A 112 -8.10 -5.32 -6.07
C PRO A 112 -9.16 -4.46 -5.38
N MET A 113 -10.42 -4.89 -5.42
CA MET A 113 -11.46 -4.44 -4.50
C MET A 113 -11.21 -5.06 -3.12
N MET A 114 -10.69 -4.26 -2.19
CA MET A 114 -10.61 -4.66 -0.79
C MET A 114 -11.90 -4.29 -0.08
N ILE A 115 -12.48 -5.26 0.62
CA ILE A 115 -13.80 -5.18 1.29
C ILE A 115 -13.59 -5.29 2.79
N GLN A 116 -14.30 -4.48 3.57
CA GLN A 116 -14.21 -4.52 5.04
C GLN A 116 -14.82 -5.83 5.58
N ALA A 117 -14.09 -6.55 6.43
CA ALA A 117 -14.61 -7.77 7.06
C ALA A 117 -15.80 -7.50 8.00
N GLN A 118 -15.90 -6.29 8.57
CA GLN A 118 -16.97 -5.88 9.48
C GLN A 118 -18.28 -5.53 8.76
N ASP A 119 -18.18 -5.16 7.46
CA ASP A 119 -19.32 -4.84 6.60
C ASP A 119 -18.96 -5.12 5.13
N ASN A 120 -19.38 -6.28 4.65
CA ASN A 120 -19.07 -6.74 3.29
C ASN A 120 -19.71 -5.88 2.16
N ASN A 121 -20.49 -4.86 2.50
CA ASN A 121 -21.03 -3.88 1.56
C ASN A 121 -20.17 -2.62 1.47
N ARG A 122 -19.06 -2.55 2.21
CA ARG A 122 -18.20 -1.37 2.30
C ARG A 122 -16.79 -1.65 1.77
N ILE A 123 -16.30 -0.69 1.00
CA ILE A 123 -14.90 -0.66 0.57
C ILE A 123 -13.99 -0.46 1.77
N ASP A 124 -12.93 -1.26 1.86
CA ASP A 124 -11.78 -1.00 2.69
C ASP A 124 -10.74 -0.18 1.90
N ASP A 125 -10.44 -0.63 0.67
CA ASP A 125 -9.52 0.05 -0.23
C ASP A 125 -9.86 -0.26 -1.70
N ALA A 126 -9.84 0.76 -2.56
CA ALA A 126 -9.94 0.64 -4.02
C ALA A 126 -8.70 1.29 -4.71
N GLY A 127 -7.54 1.21 -4.07
CA GLY A 127 -6.31 1.89 -4.43
C GLY A 127 -6.11 3.21 -3.69
N ASP A 128 -4.90 3.72 -3.73
CA ASP A 128 -4.52 4.93 -3.01
C ASP A 128 -4.53 6.17 -3.88
N GLY A 129 -4.90 7.29 -3.26
CA GLY A 129 -4.76 8.63 -3.80
C GLY A 129 -3.75 9.45 -2.99
N LEU A 130 -3.13 10.44 -3.64
CA LEU A 130 -2.27 11.44 -2.99
C LEU A 130 -2.73 12.84 -3.39
N CYS A 131 -2.91 13.73 -2.40
CA CYS A 131 -3.31 15.11 -2.61
C CYS A 131 -2.11 16.06 -2.55
N ILE A 132 -2.26 17.24 -3.16
CA ILE A 132 -1.24 18.31 -3.14
C ILE A 132 -0.86 18.77 -1.72
N ILE A 133 -1.79 18.67 -0.75
CA ILE A 133 -1.53 18.97 0.67
C ILE A 133 -0.79 17.84 1.41
N GLY A 134 -0.30 16.83 0.71
CA GLY A 134 0.45 15.71 1.28
C GLY A 134 -0.40 14.67 2.01
N PHE A 135 -1.71 14.57 1.70
CA PHE A 135 -2.55 13.51 2.25
C PHE A 135 -2.60 12.33 1.28
N ALA A 136 -2.02 11.20 1.68
CA ALA A 136 -2.35 9.91 1.09
C ALA A 136 -3.66 9.41 1.71
N TYR A 137 -4.52 8.80 0.90
CA TYR A 137 -5.82 8.31 1.32
C TYR A 137 -6.25 7.10 0.52
N GLN A 138 -6.92 6.18 1.18
CA GLN A 138 -7.56 5.02 0.57
C GLN A 138 -8.82 5.48 -0.18
N ILE A 139 -8.90 5.14 -1.47
CA ILE A 139 -10.04 5.48 -2.31
C ILE A 139 -11.23 4.62 -1.88
N GLY A 140 -12.36 5.25 -1.64
CA GLY A 140 -13.61 4.57 -1.33
C GLY A 140 -13.78 4.04 0.08
N VAL A 141 -12.79 4.19 0.97
CA VAL A 141 -12.87 3.62 2.31
C VAL A 141 -14.17 3.98 3.03
N GLY A 142 -14.96 2.97 3.42
CA GLY A 142 -16.26 3.11 4.08
C GLY A 142 -17.42 3.51 3.17
N GLU A 143 -17.21 3.63 1.84
CA GLU A 143 -18.27 3.83 0.85
C GLU A 143 -18.83 2.48 0.38
N SER A 144 -20.01 2.50 -0.26
CA SER A 144 -20.63 1.29 -0.81
C SER A 144 -19.81 0.69 -1.95
N ILE A 145 -19.63 -0.65 -1.96
CA ILE A 145 -18.94 -1.40 -3.02
C ILE A 145 -19.56 -1.17 -4.40
N LYS A 146 -20.87 -0.91 -4.50
CA LYS A 146 -21.59 -0.65 -5.75
C LYS A 146 -21.08 0.57 -6.52
N ARG A 147 -20.38 1.50 -5.86
CA ARG A 147 -19.80 2.67 -6.50
C ARG A 147 -18.45 2.38 -7.17
N TYR A 148 -17.86 1.21 -6.88
CA TYR A 148 -16.50 0.84 -7.28
C TYR A 148 -16.48 -0.39 -8.22
N GLU A 149 -17.54 -0.63 -8.97
CA GLU A 149 -17.66 -1.75 -9.92
C GLU A 149 -16.93 -1.51 -11.26
N LYS A 150 -16.31 -0.36 -11.45
CA LYS A 150 -15.60 0.00 -12.70
C LYS A 150 -14.10 0.09 -12.47
N LYS A 151 -13.33 -0.40 -13.45
CA LYS A 151 -11.89 -0.23 -13.51
C LYS A 151 -11.52 1.26 -13.53
N MET A 152 -10.42 1.62 -12.88
CA MET A 152 -9.92 2.99 -12.87
C MET A 152 -8.40 3.04 -12.70
N LYS A 153 -7.82 4.18 -13.07
CA LYS A 153 -6.43 4.50 -12.71
C LYS A 153 -6.41 5.01 -11.28
N VAL A 154 -5.39 4.57 -10.53
CA VAL A 154 -5.15 5.00 -9.15
C VAL A 154 -3.75 5.60 -9.03
N PHE A 155 -3.50 6.36 -7.97
CA PHE A 155 -2.18 6.95 -7.76
C PHE A 155 -1.15 5.87 -7.37
N ALA A 156 -1.52 4.98 -6.46
CA ALA A 156 -0.76 3.81 -6.06
C ALA A 156 -1.70 2.63 -5.79
N ALA A 157 -1.18 1.41 -5.79
CA ALA A 157 -1.88 0.23 -5.35
C ALA A 157 -1.50 -0.07 -3.89
N CYS A 158 -2.48 -0.36 -3.05
CA CYS A 158 -2.26 -0.76 -1.67
C CYS A 158 -1.50 -2.09 -1.60
N ALA A 159 -0.31 -2.09 -1.02
CA ALA A 159 0.54 -3.27 -0.92
C ALA A 159 -0.03 -4.39 -0.04
N GLY A 160 -1.17 -4.16 0.61
CA GLY A 160 -1.87 -5.17 1.38
C GLY A 160 -2.50 -6.28 0.56
N ALA A 161 -2.73 -6.07 -0.76
CA ALA A 161 -3.39 -7.07 -1.61
C ALA A 161 -3.20 -6.82 -3.13
N ALA A 162 -2.09 -6.27 -3.59
CA ALA A 162 -1.89 -5.87 -4.98
C ALA A 162 -0.95 -6.79 -5.76
N ILE A 163 -1.13 -6.84 -7.10
CA ILE A 163 -0.20 -7.47 -8.03
C ILE A 163 0.75 -6.44 -8.63
N TYR A 164 1.99 -6.84 -8.86
CA TYR A 164 3.07 -6.04 -9.42
C TYR A 164 3.79 -6.79 -10.54
N ASP A 165 4.26 -6.08 -11.56
CA ASP A 165 5.29 -6.58 -12.45
C ASP A 165 6.60 -6.73 -11.67
N THR A 166 7.12 -7.96 -11.55
CA THR A 166 8.27 -8.27 -10.70
C THR A 166 9.55 -7.63 -11.20
N ALA A 167 9.77 -7.57 -12.51
CA ALA A 167 10.96 -6.95 -13.08
C ALA A 167 10.97 -5.44 -12.79
N LEU A 168 9.85 -4.77 -13.03
CA LEU A 168 9.70 -3.35 -12.74
C LEU A 168 9.77 -3.05 -11.23
N LEU A 169 9.20 -3.92 -10.39
CA LEU A 169 9.28 -3.81 -8.94
C LEU A 169 10.73 -3.81 -8.46
N LYS A 170 11.56 -4.73 -8.99
CA LYS A 170 13.00 -4.81 -8.71
C LYS A 170 13.78 -3.63 -9.30
N GLU A 171 13.49 -3.23 -10.55
CA GLU A 171 14.12 -2.09 -11.23
C GLU A 171 13.89 -0.76 -10.49
N LEU A 172 12.66 -0.54 -10.02
CA LEU A 172 12.30 0.63 -9.23
C LEU A 172 12.91 0.61 -7.82
N GLY A 173 13.60 -0.45 -7.41
CA GLY A 173 14.26 -0.61 -6.12
C GLY A 173 13.33 -1.07 -5.01
N ALA A 174 12.22 -1.74 -5.35
CA ALA A 174 11.23 -2.30 -4.43
C ALA A 174 10.75 -1.28 -3.38
N PHE A 175 10.44 -1.69 -2.17
CA PHE A 175 9.99 -0.78 -1.09
C PHE A 175 11.18 -0.11 -0.40
N ASP A 176 11.05 1.18 -0.07
CA ASP A 176 12.11 1.87 0.68
C ASP A 176 12.04 1.47 2.16
N GLU A 177 13.05 0.72 2.61
CA GLU A 177 13.11 0.19 3.97
C GLU A 177 13.20 1.29 5.06
N ALA A 178 13.58 2.52 4.68
CA ALA A 178 13.56 3.66 5.60
C ALA A 178 12.15 3.97 6.11
N HIS A 179 11.10 3.59 5.36
CA HIS A 179 9.70 3.73 5.78
C HIS A 179 9.35 2.78 6.94
N PHE A 180 9.94 1.61 7.00
CA PHE A 180 9.59 0.53 7.91
C PHE A 180 8.17 0.00 7.67
N ALA A 181 7.15 0.85 7.80
CA ALA A 181 5.74 0.62 7.46
C ALA A 181 5.02 1.96 7.27
N TYR A 182 3.94 1.96 6.49
CA TYR A 182 3.08 3.09 6.08
C TYR A 182 3.70 4.04 5.06
N LEU A 183 2.96 4.30 3.99
CA LEU A 183 3.29 5.13 2.84
C LEU A 183 4.41 4.59 1.93
N GLU A 184 4.95 3.42 2.20
CA GLU A 184 5.94 2.73 1.35
C GLU A 184 5.34 2.31 0.00
N ASP A 185 4.05 1.96 -0.02
CA ASP A 185 3.27 1.62 -1.22
C ASP A 185 2.94 2.86 -2.05
N VAL A 186 2.54 3.96 -1.40
CA VAL A 186 2.32 5.24 -2.05
C VAL A 186 3.63 5.78 -2.64
N ASP A 187 4.77 5.64 -1.94
CA ASP A 187 6.10 5.97 -2.46
C ASP A 187 6.44 5.16 -3.71
N LEU A 188 6.21 3.85 -3.66
CA LEU A 188 6.50 2.94 -4.77
C LEU A 188 5.62 3.26 -5.99
N GLY A 189 4.31 3.45 -5.77
CA GLY A 189 3.37 3.85 -6.81
C GLY A 189 3.72 5.21 -7.44
N TYR A 190 4.19 6.17 -6.63
CA TYR A 190 4.66 7.46 -7.12
C TYR A 190 5.89 7.30 -8.02
N ARG A 191 6.90 6.52 -7.60
CA ARG A 191 8.10 6.23 -8.40
C ARG A 191 7.73 5.60 -9.75
N ALA A 192 6.85 4.61 -9.76
CA ALA A 192 6.37 3.99 -10.98
C ALA A 192 5.77 5.04 -11.94
N ARG A 193 4.94 5.94 -11.44
CA ARG A 193 4.32 7.00 -12.23
C ARG A 193 5.31 8.01 -12.76
N LEU A 194 6.33 8.38 -11.97
CA LEU A 194 7.40 9.26 -12.42
C LEU A 194 8.14 8.71 -13.64
N TYR A 195 8.29 7.39 -13.74
CA TYR A 195 8.88 6.70 -14.88
C TYR A 195 7.87 6.36 -16.00
N GLY A 196 6.60 6.81 -15.87
CA GLY A 196 5.57 6.69 -16.90
C GLY A 196 4.79 5.39 -16.88
N TYR A 197 4.88 4.60 -15.79
CA TYR A 197 4.08 3.42 -15.57
C TYR A 197 2.70 3.76 -14.98
N LYS A 198 1.78 2.80 -15.01
CA LYS A 198 0.40 2.95 -14.56
C LYS A 198 0.13 2.07 -13.34
N ASN A 199 -0.65 2.58 -12.40
CA ASN A 199 -1.28 1.81 -11.33
C ASN A 199 -2.78 1.76 -11.62
N LEU A 200 -3.36 0.57 -11.55
CA LEU A 200 -4.76 0.33 -11.89
C LEU A 200 -5.54 -0.23 -10.70
N TYR A 201 -6.84 -0.19 -10.80
CA TYR A 201 -7.79 -0.85 -9.91
C TYR A 201 -8.67 -1.82 -10.72
N GLU A 202 -8.84 -3.05 -10.22
CA GLU A 202 -9.62 -4.12 -10.82
C GLU A 202 -10.71 -4.61 -9.86
N PRO A 203 -11.98 -4.24 -10.09
CA PRO A 203 -13.08 -4.59 -9.18
C PRO A 203 -13.47 -6.07 -9.19
N SER A 204 -13.13 -6.82 -10.21
CA SER A 204 -13.42 -8.26 -10.28
C SER A 204 -12.46 -9.10 -9.41
N ALA A 205 -11.29 -8.57 -9.08
CA ALA A 205 -10.40 -9.15 -8.10
C ALA A 205 -10.84 -8.67 -6.70
N LYS A 206 -11.36 -9.59 -5.87
CA LYS A 206 -11.93 -9.23 -4.57
C LYS A 206 -11.19 -9.88 -3.43
N VAL A 207 -11.02 -9.15 -2.33
CA VAL A 207 -10.45 -9.65 -1.10
C VAL A 207 -11.13 -9.00 0.10
N ILE A 208 -11.48 -9.80 1.10
CA ILE A 208 -11.98 -9.33 2.40
C ILE A 208 -10.77 -9.07 3.29
N HIS A 209 -10.69 -7.91 3.92
CA HIS A 209 -9.60 -7.51 4.78
C HIS A 209 -10.10 -7.25 6.20
N ILE A 210 -9.47 -7.87 7.18
CA ILE A 210 -9.83 -7.73 8.60
C ILE A 210 -9.42 -6.36 9.11
N GLY A 211 -8.27 -5.88 8.66
CA GLY A 211 -7.75 -4.55 8.94
C GLY A 211 -7.25 -4.36 10.37
N SER A 212 -6.10 -3.70 10.49
CA SER A 212 -5.46 -3.40 11.79
C SER A 212 -5.20 -4.62 12.71
N ALA A 213 -5.19 -5.83 12.14
CA ALA A 213 -5.05 -7.08 12.88
C ALA A 213 -3.70 -7.16 13.62
N THR A 214 -2.62 -6.74 12.98
CA THR A 214 -1.27 -6.74 13.57
C THR A 214 -0.99 -5.48 14.39
N SER A 215 -1.57 -4.33 14.01
CA SER A 215 -1.24 -3.02 14.57
C SER A 215 -2.28 -2.47 15.57
N GLY A 216 -3.32 -3.26 15.89
CA GLY A 216 -4.32 -2.96 16.91
C GLY A 216 -5.37 -1.93 16.46
N SER A 217 -5.33 -0.71 16.97
CA SER A 217 -6.33 0.32 16.71
C SER A 217 -6.06 1.08 15.40
N LYS A 218 -7.08 1.80 14.91
CA LYS A 218 -6.97 2.69 13.74
C LYS A 218 -5.87 3.75 13.92
N TYR A 219 -5.73 4.33 15.11
CA TYR A 219 -4.68 5.27 15.50
C TYR A 219 -4.01 4.78 16.77
N ASN A 220 -2.69 4.81 16.80
CA ASN A 220 -1.84 4.67 17.97
C ASN A 220 -0.56 5.47 17.73
N ASP A 221 0.25 5.68 18.78
CA ASP A 221 1.47 6.50 18.72
C ASP A 221 2.44 6.02 17.64
N PHE A 222 2.61 4.70 17.51
CA PHE A 222 3.49 4.10 16.52
C PHE A 222 3.06 4.44 15.07
N LYS A 223 1.78 4.23 14.73
CA LYS A 223 1.24 4.55 13.41
C LYS A 223 1.34 6.03 13.09
N VAL A 224 0.93 6.87 14.04
CA VAL A 224 0.91 8.33 13.85
C VAL A 224 2.32 8.86 13.66
N LYS A 225 3.28 8.40 14.47
CA LYS A 225 4.69 8.79 14.37
C LYS A 225 5.29 8.37 13.03
N LEU A 226 5.13 7.11 12.62
CA LEU A 226 5.65 6.62 11.35
C LEU A 226 5.02 7.34 10.16
N ALA A 227 3.69 7.48 10.11
CA ALA A 227 3.02 8.16 9.02
C ALA A 227 3.43 9.63 8.89
N ALA A 228 3.65 10.34 10.02
CA ALA A 228 4.12 11.73 10.01
C ALA A 228 5.56 11.83 9.48
N ARG A 229 6.46 10.94 9.91
CA ARG A 229 7.83 10.82 9.44
C ARG A 229 7.90 10.51 7.95
N ASN A 230 7.19 9.47 7.54
CA ASN A 230 7.23 8.95 6.19
C ASN A 230 6.59 9.90 5.17
N ASN A 231 5.67 10.76 5.60
CA ASN A 231 5.13 11.81 4.75
C ASN A 231 6.23 12.79 4.29
N ILE A 232 7.20 13.11 5.16
CA ILE A 232 8.37 13.94 4.79
C ILE A 232 9.26 13.20 3.80
N TYR A 233 9.50 11.89 4.04
CA TYR A 233 10.27 11.05 3.12
C TYR A 233 9.65 10.99 1.74
N LEU A 234 8.33 10.78 1.67
CA LEU A 234 7.56 10.70 0.43
C LEU A 234 7.76 11.95 -0.45
N HIS A 235 7.61 13.15 0.13
CA HIS A 235 7.78 14.40 -0.62
C HIS A 235 9.23 14.63 -1.02
N TYR A 236 10.18 14.48 -0.09
CA TYR A 236 11.60 14.65 -0.38
C TYR A 236 12.08 13.76 -1.51
N LYS A 237 11.66 12.51 -1.49
CA LYS A 237 12.12 11.48 -2.42
C LYS A 237 11.56 11.67 -3.82
N ASN A 238 10.26 12.00 -3.93
CA ASN A 238 9.49 11.91 -5.16
C ASN A 238 9.20 13.26 -5.83
N GLN A 239 9.61 14.37 -5.24
CA GLN A 239 9.42 15.69 -5.82
C GLN A 239 10.78 16.36 -6.11
N PRO A 240 11.01 16.91 -7.34
CA PRO A 240 12.18 17.73 -7.61
C PRO A 240 12.12 19.03 -6.78
N LEU A 241 13.27 19.67 -6.60
CA LEU A 241 13.37 20.84 -5.71
C LEU A 241 12.37 21.95 -6.05
N LEU A 242 12.19 22.25 -7.34
CA LEU A 242 11.22 23.26 -7.78
C LEU A 242 9.80 22.91 -7.37
N GLN A 243 9.38 21.65 -7.54
CA GLN A 243 8.05 21.18 -7.13
C GLN A 243 7.88 21.23 -5.60
N LEU A 244 8.93 20.88 -4.83
CA LEU A 244 8.92 21.04 -3.37
C LEU A 244 8.71 22.49 -2.94
N ILE A 245 9.35 23.45 -3.64
CA ILE A 245 9.18 24.88 -3.36
C ILE A 245 7.74 25.33 -3.68
N ILE A 246 7.21 24.96 -4.84
CA ILE A 246 5.84 25.28 -5.26
C ILE A 246 4.82 24.70 -4.28
N ASN A 247 5.03 23.45 -3.85
CA ASN A 247 4.12 22.72 -2.96
C ASN A 247 4.38 22.97 -1.47
N ALA A 248 5.37 23.77 -1.10
CA ALA A 248 5.71 24.01 0.30
C ALA A 248 4.53 24.54 1.12
N LEU A 249 3.78 25.51 0.59
CA LEU A 249 2.63 26.08 1.27
C LEU A 249 1.45 25.09 1.37
N PRO A 250 0.99 24.42 0.31
CA PRO A 250 -0.01 23.35 0.40
C PRO A 250 0.39 22.24 1.40
N ILE A 251 1.64 21.75 1.35
CA ILE A 251 2.13 20.71 2.25
C ILE A 251 2.12 21.21 3.71
N ALA A 252 2.59 22.43 3.96
CA ALA A 252 2.56 23.03 5.30
C ALA A 252 1.13 23.15 5.84
N LEU A 253 0.16 23.54 4.99
CA LEU A 253 -1.25 23.57 5.35
C LEU A 253 -1.76 22.18 5.72
N GLY A 254 -1.43 21.14 4.94
CA GLY A 254 -1.79 19.76 5.24
C GLY A 254 -1.18 19.27 6.55
N MET A 255 0.08 19.59 6.82
CA MET A 255 0.74 19.27 8.09
C MET A 255 0.04 19.97 9.26
N PHE A 256 -0.36 21.22 9.10
CA PHE A 256 -1.10 21.98 10.12
C PHE A 256 -2.49 21.37 10.39
N ILE A 257 -3.21 20.97 9.34
CA ILE A 257 -4.51 20.28 9.50
C ILE A 257 -4.33 18.97 10.28
N LYS A 258 -3.30 18.17 9.96
CA LYS A 258 -2.98 16.95 10.72
C LYS A 258 -2.58 17.24 12.16
N PHE A 259 -1.84 18.31 12.39
CA PHE A 259 -1.49 18.77 13.74
C PHE A 259 -2.73 19.00 14.58
N LEU A 260 -3.70 19.80 14.10
CA LEU A 260 -4.96 20.06 14.80
C LEU A 260 -5.79 18.79 15.00
N PHE A 261 -5.82 17.92 13.96
CA PHE A 261 -6.54 16.64 14.04
C PHE A 261 -5.97 15.72 15.12
N PHE A 262 -4.65 15.54 15.17
CA PHE A 262 -4.02 14.68 16.16
C PHE A 262 -3.96 15.30 17.54
N ALA A 263 -3.96 16.63 17.68
CA ALA A 263 -4.19 17.32 18.95
C ALA A 263 -5.57 16.94 19.53
N LYS A 264 -6.63 17.01 18.70
CA LYS A 264 -7.99 16.63 19.11
C LYS A 264 -8.12 15.13 19.43
N LYS A 265 -7.29 14.26 18.81
CA LYS A 265 -7.31 12.80 19.01
C LYS A 265 -6.41 12.31 20.14
N GLY A 266 -5.62 13.17 20.78
CA GLY A 266 -4.70 12.80 21.85
C GLY A 266 -3.35 12.25 21.38
N PHE A 267 -3.03 12.35 20.08
CA PHE A 267 -1.78 11.83 19.47
C PHE A 267 -0.81 12.94 19.05
N LEU A 268 -0.94 14.15 19.58
CA LEU A 268 -0.13 15.29 19.16
C LEU A 268 1.37 15.06 19.37
N LYS A 269 1.75 14.47 20.52
CA LYS A 269 3.15 14.18 20.85
C LYS A 269 3.77 13.27 19.80
N ALA A 270 3.13 12.15 19.50
CA ALA A 270 3.59 11.20 18.49
C ALA A 270 3.70 11.84 17.09
N TYR A 271 2.75 12.70 16.72
CA TYR A 271 2.78 13.42 15.45
C TYR A 271 3.99 14.37 15.37
N ILE A 272 4.23 15.18 16.41
CA ILE A 272 5.38 16.10 16.45
C ILE A 272 6.71 15.33 16.43
N GLU A 273 6.81 14.23 17.18
CA GLU A 273 8.00 13.36 17.17
C GLU A 273 8.27 12.80 15.78
N GLY A 274 7.22 12.34 15.07
CA GLY A 274 7.34 11.86 13.70
C GLY A 274 7.83 12.94 12.74
N ILE A 275 7.30 14.15 12.81
CA ILE A 275 7.76 15.30 12.01
C ILE A 275 9.25 15.62 12.30
N LYS A 276 9.63 15.69 13.57
CA LYS A 276 11.04 15.95 13.95
C LYS A 276 11.97 14.87 13.43
N GLU A 277 11.60 13.60 13.59
CA GLU A 277 12.37 12.47 13.07
C GLU A 277 12.47 12.50 11.54
N GLY A 278 11.37 12.86 10.86
CA GLY A 278 11.35 13.01 9.41
C GLY A 278 12.35 14.03 8.91
N PHE A 279 12.35 15.24 9.47
CA PHE A 279 13.33 16.28 9.12
C PHE A 279 14.78 15.94 9.54
N ALA A 280 14.97 15.14 10.58
CA ALA A 280 16.31 14.72 11.01
C ALA A 280 16.89 13.60 10.11
N SER A 281 16.04 12.81 9.43
CA SER A 281 16.47 11.57 8.79
C SER A 281 16.09 11.40 7.30
N TYR A 282 15.40 12.35 6.68
CA TYR A 282 14.94 12.25 5.28
C TYR A 282 16.04 11.93 4.27
N LYS A 283 17.28 12.36 4.56
CA LYS A 283 18.45 12.10 3.70
C LYS A 283 18.84 10.62 3.62
N LYS A 284 18.28 9.75 4.49
CA LYS A 284 18.44 8.29 4.40
C LYS A 284 17.71 7.71 3.20
N CYS A 285 16.67 8.39 2.71
CA CYS A 285 15.90 7.94 1.55
C CYS A 285 16.64 8.27 0.26
N LYS A 286 16.72 7.28 -0.64
CA LYS A 286 17.29 7.48 -1.98
C LYS A 286 16.29 8.24 -2.84
N ARG A 287 16.62 9.45 -3.25
CA ARG A 287 15.78 10.26 -4.16
C ARG A 287 15.69 9.62 -5.54
N VAL A 288 14.55 9.86 -6.19
CA VAL A 288 14.36 9.56 -7.62
C VAL A 288 15.40 10.31 -8.46
N ASP A 289 15.91 9.64 -9.49
CA ASP A 289 16.78 10.28 -10.49
C ASP A 289 15.92 11.08 -11.48
N PHE A 290 15.69 12.36 -11.15
CA PHE A 290 14.86 13.26 -11.96
C PHE A 290 15.41 13.56 -13.35
N LYS A 291 16.68 13.23 -13.65
CA LYS A 291 17.23 13.35 -15.01
C LYS A 291 16.54 12.38 -15.99
N LYS A 292 16.00 11.27 -15.46
CA LYS A 292 15.27 10.27 -16.24
C LYS A 292 13.77 10.53 -16.31
N VAL A 293 13.25 11.52 -15.58
CA VAL A 293 11.82 11.84 -15.51
C VAL A 293 11.47 12.92 -16.51
N LYS A 294 10.44 12.67 -17.34
CA LYS A 294 9.97 13.65 -18.33
C LYS A 294 9.25 14.81 -17.64
N LEU A 295 9.50 16.04 -18.08
CA LEU A 295 8.81 17.23 -17.55
C LEU A 295 7.29 17.12 -17.68
N SER A 296 6.78 16.58 -18.80
CA SER A 296 5.35 16.35 -18.99
C SER A 296 4.74 15.44 -17.91
N THR A 297 5.48 14.42 -17.48
CA THR A 297 5.04 13.52 -16.38
C THR A 297 4.93 14.26 -15.06
N LEU A 298 5.90 15.12 -14.72
CA LEU A 298 5.85 15.96 -13.52
C LEU A 298 4.63 16.88 -13.54
N ILE A 299 4.35 17.53 -14.68
CA ILE A 299 3.19 18.41 -14.85
C ILE A 299 1.88 17.63 -14.69
N ILE A 300 1.76 16.46 -15.32
CA ILE A 300 0.56 15.61 -15.21
C ILE A 300 0.32 15.18 -13.77
N ILE A 301 1.37 14.76 -13.07
CA ILE A 301 1.26 14.37 -11.66
C ILE A 301 0.85 15.57 -10.80
N GLU A 302 1.41 16.76 -11.05
CA GLU A 302 1.05 17.96 -10.31
C GLU A 302 -0.45 18.28 -10.43
N PHE A 303 -0.98 18.27 -11.65
CA PHE A 303 -2.42 18.45 -11.86
C PHE A 303 -3.25 17.36 -11.17
N GLU A 304 -2.77 16.13 -11.19
CA GLU A 304 -3.45 15.03 -10.50
C GLU A 304 -3.47 15.21 -8.99
N LEU A 305 -2.38 15.66 -8.37
CA LEU A 305 -2.33 15.98 -6.94
C LEU A 305 -3.38 17.05 -6.56
N ILE A 306 -3.57 18.05 -7.41
CA ILE A 306 -4.59 19.09 -7.24
C ILE A 306 -6.01 18.48 -7.37
N ILE A 307 -6.25 17.72 -8.45
CA ILE A 307 -7.55 17.06 -8.69
C ILE A 307 -7.89 16.09 -7.55
N ASN A 308 -6.91 15.35 -7.06
CA ASN A 308 -7.11 14.41 -5.97
C ASN A 308 -7.48 15.10 -4.65
N MET A 309 -7.12 16.35 -4.45
CA MET A 309 -7.61 17.12 -3.30
C MET A 309 -9.13 17.29 -3.35
N PHE A 310 -9.69 17.64 -4.51
CA PHE A 310 -11.15 17.73 -4.67
C PHE A 310 -11.83 16.37 -4.51
N LYS A 311 -11.24 15.31 -5.08
CA LYS A 311 -11.74 13.94 -4.90
C LYS A 311 -11.73 13.54 -3.42
N PHE A 312 -10.67 13.83 -2.68
CA PHE A 312 -10.57 13.55 -1.24
C PHE A 312 -11.70 14.21 -0.45
N VAL A 313 -12.01 15.48 -0.73
CA VAL A 313 -13.12 16.19 -0.08
C VAL A 313 -14.46 15.54 -0.45
N LEU A 314 -14.67 15.17 -1.73
CA LEU A 314 -15.87 14.49 -2.17
C LEU A 314 -16.04 13.12 -1.49
N HIS A 315 -14.98 12.31 -1.36
CA HIS A 315 -14.98 11.05 -0.62
C HIS A 315 -15.35 11.24 0.85
N PHE A 316 -14.80 12.29 1.47
CA PHE A 316 -15.13 12.60 2.86
C PHE A 316 -16.62 12.94 3.04
N ILE A 317 -17.21 13.70 2.12
CA ILE A 317 -18.64 14.05 2.13
C ILE A 317 -19.50 12.80 1.87
N LYS A 318 -19.21 12.03 0.83
CA LYS A 318 -19.95 10.80 0.47
C LYS A 318 -19.98 9.81 1.63
N ARG A 319 -18.84 9.56 2.26
CA ARG A 319 -18.76 8.67 3.43
C ARG A 319 -19.61 9.13 4.61
N ARG A 320 -19.82 10.45 4.80
CA ARG A 320 -20.72 10.95 5.82
C ARG A 320 -22.18 10.72 5.45
N ILE A 321 -22.53 10.91 4.20
CA ILE A 321 -23.89 10.64 3.69
C ILE A 321 -24.21 9.15 3.83
N ASP A 322 -23.31 8.27 3.41
CA ASP A 322 -23.51 6.81 3.49
C ASP A 322 -23.63 6.24 4.91
N ARG A 323 -23.25 7.01 5.93
CA ARG A 323 -23.44 6.64 7.34
C ARG A 323 -24.78 7.08 7.92
N LEU A 324 -25.51 7.92 7.22
CA LEU A 324 -26.80 8.43 7.64
C LEU A 324 -27.96 7.57 7.11
N TYR A 325 -27.69 6.70 6.16
CA TYR A 325 -28.61 5.72 5.54
C TYR A 325 -28.04 4.29 5.70
#